data_32341025180b2156b8cc4ee01060c7a8
#
_entry.id   32341025180b2156b8cc4ee01060c7a8
#
_cell.length_a   1.000
_cell.length_b   1.000
_cell.length_c   1.000
_cell.angle_alpha   90.00
_cell.angle_beta   90.00
_cell.angle_gamma   90.00
#
_symmetry.space_group_name_H-M   'P 1'
#
loop_
_entity.id
_entity.type
_entity.pdbx_description
1 polymer ?
#
loop_
_entity_poly.entity_id
_entity_poly.type
_entity_poly.pdbx_seq_one_letter_code
_entity_poly.pdbx_strand_id
1 'polypeptide(L)'
;MRIFYEEMKETLQSILVKNGFDEKRAEESAKNFADSSLDGVYSHGYQRFPRVIDYIHKGYIDVKAFPEKIAGFGAVERWDGHLGMGNLNAKMAMDRAVALAEQSGIGLVAMSN
;
A
#
# COMPACT_ATOMS: atom_id res chain seq x y z
N MET A 1 -14.45 8.33 20.85
CA MET A 1 -14.38 9.53 19.99
C MET A 1 -14.64 9.12 18.55
N ARG A 2 -15.42 9.91 17.84
CA ARG A 2 -15.68 9.68 16.41
C ARG A 2 -15.02 10.78 15.59
N ILE A 3 -14.36 10.40 14.48
CA ILE A 3 -13.69 11.30 13.56
C ILE A 3 -14.30 11.08 12.18
N PHE A 4 -14.54 12.15 11.43
CA PHE A 4 -14.99 12.03 10.05
C PHE A 4 -13.94 11.37 9.18
N TYR A 5 -14.39 10.53 8.24
CA TYR A 5 -13.53 9.78 7.31
C TYR A 5 -12.55 10.69 6.56
N GLU A 6 -13.06 11.79 5.97
CA GLU A 6 -12.20 12.71 5.21
C GLU A 6 -11.15 13.38 6.09
N GLU A 7 -11.50 13.79 7.31
CA GLU A 7 -10.55 14.36 8.28
C GLU A 7 -9.45 13.35 8.62
N MET A 8 -9.79 12.09 8.86
CA MET A 8 -8.81 11.03 9.12
C MET A 8 -7.89 10.84 7.91
N LYS A 9 -8.47 10.67 6.71
CA LYS A 9 -7.71 10.46 5.48
C LYS A 9 -6.73 11.61 5.22
N GLU A 10 -7.18 12.86 5.30
CA GLU A 10 -6.34 14.04 5.10
C GLU A 10 -5.21 14.14 6.13
N THR A 11 -5.49 13.84 7.38
CA THR A 11 -4.49 13.84 8.45
C THR A 11 -3.41 12.78 8.20
N LEU A 12 -3.80 11.55 7.89
CA LEU A 12 -2.86 10.47 7.58
C LEU A 12 -2.03 10.79 6.32
N GLN A 13 -2.66 11.33 5.28
CA GLN A 13 -1.97 11.77 4.07
C GLN A 13 -0.92 12.84 4.37
N SER A 14 -1.27 13.85 5.14
CA SER A 14 -0.35 14.92 5.54
C SER A 14 0.88 14.37 6.29
N ILE A 15 0.69 13.40 7.18
CA ILE A 15 1.78 12.75 7.89
C ILE A 15 2.69 11.97 6.93
N LEU A 16 2.12 11.23 5.97
CA LEU A 16 2.89 10.49 4.98
C LEU A 16 3.72 11.42 4.08
N VAL A 17 3.14 12.54 3.64
CA VAL A 17 3.88 13.55 2.86
C VAL A 17 5.07 14.11 3.66
N LYS A 18 4.87 14.41 4.94
CA LYS A 18 5.95 14.87 5.84
C LYS A 18 7.06 13.82 6.02
N ASN A 19 6.74 12.55 5.83
CA ASN A 19 7.70 11.44 5.93
C ASN A 19 8.29 11.03 4.58
N GLY A 20 8.07 11.79 3.51
CA GLY A 20 8.77 11.65 2.24
C GLY A 20 7.99 11.04 1.08
N PHE A 21 6.71 10.70 1.29
CA PHE A 21 5.85 10.25 0.18
C PHE A 21 5.45 11.41 -0.72
N ASP A 22 5.32 11.15 -2.02
CA ASP A 22 4.63 12.07 -2.92
C ASP A 22 3.12 12.12 -2.61
N GLU A 23 2.46 13.19 -3.06
CA GLU A 23 1.05 13.44 -2.75
C GLU A 23 0.12 12.29 -3.16
N LYS A 24 0.32 11.74 -4.36
CA LYS A 24 -0.55 10.68 -4.90
C LYS A 24 -0.40 9.39 -4.09
N ARG A 25 0.82 8.95 -3.82
CA ARG A 25 1.09 7.73 -3.04
C ARG A 25 0.67 7.90 -1.59
N ALA A 26 0.85 9.09 -1.02
CA ALA A 26 0.37 9.42 0.31
C ALA A 26 -1.16 9.33 0.39
N GLU A 27 -1.88 9.86 -0.60
CA GLU A 27 -3.33 9.78 -0.67
C GLU A 27 -3.82 8.32 -0.76
N GLU A 28 -3.26 7.53 -1.68
CA GLU A 28 -3.63 6.11 -1.83
C GLU A 28 -3.40 5.32 -0.54
N SER A 29 -2.27 5.51 0.10
CA SER A 29 -1.95 4.81 1.36
C SER A 29 -2.85 5.28 2.50
N ALA A 30 -3.06 6.58 2.65
CA ALA A 30 -3.95 7.15 3.67
C ALA A 30 -5.39 6.67 3.50
N LYS A 31 -5.87 6.61 2.24
CA LYS A 31 -7.20 6.07 1.92
C LYS A 31 -7.33 4.63 2.40
N ASN A 32 -6.33 3.79 2.15
CA ASN A 32 -6.35 2.39 2.56
C ASN A 32 -6.46 2.23 4.09
N PHE A 33 -5.72 3.01 4.87
CA PHE A 33 -5.83 3.02 6.33
C PHE A 33 -7.19 3.53 6.82
N ALA A 34 -7.72 4.59 6.20
CA ALA A 34 -9.02 5.15 6.55
C ALA A 34 -10.15 4.18 6.20
N ASP A 35 -10.11 3.53 5.03
CA ASP A 35 -11.07 2.51 4.61
C ASP A 35 -11.10 1.34 5.60
N SER A 36 -9.93 0.84 5.99
CA SER A 36 -9.82 -0.26 6.96
C SER A 36 -10.45 0.11 8.31
N SER A 37 -10.27 1.34 8.76
CA SER A 37 -10.91 1.83 10.00
C SER A 37 -12.41 1.95 9.84
N LEU A 38 -12.90 2.46 8.70
CA LEU A 38 -14.32 2.60 8.40
C LEU A 38 -15.02 1.24 8.34
N ASP A 39 -14.37 0.24 7.76
CA ASP A 39 -14.86 -1.14 7.63
C ASP A 39 -14.78 -1.92 8.95
N GLY A 40 -14.25 -1.31 10.01
CA GLY A 40 -14.14 -1.93 11.34
C GLY A 40 -12.94 -2.86 11.50
N VAL A 41 -11.99 -2.85 10.57
CA VAL A 41 -10.75 -3.64 10.67
C VAL A 41 -9.67 -2.79 11.36
N TYR A 42 -9.86 -2.52 12.63
CA TYR A 42 -9.06 -1.55 13.39
C TYR A 42 -7.58 -1.89 13.47
N SER A 43 -7.23 -3.18 13.50
CA SER A 43 -5.82 -3.62 13.52
C SER A 43 -5.02 -3.26 12.26
N HIS A 44 -5.70 -2.93 11.16
CA HIS A 44 -5.12 -2.53 9.87
C HIS A 44 -5.45 -1.09 9.49
N GLY A 45 -6.23 -0.40 10.30
CA GLY A 45 -6.59 1.00 10.15
C GLY A 45 -5.64 1.96 10.87
N TYR A 46 -6.18 3.06 11.39
CA TYR A 46 -5.39 4.12 12.04
C TYR A 46 -4.53 3.62 13.22
N GLN A 47 -4.93 2.56 13.91
CA GLN A 47 -4.16 2.00 15.02
C GLN A 47 -2.83 1.38 14.57
N ARG A 48 -2.75 0.92 13.33
CA ARG A 48 -1.52 0.40 12.73
C ARG A 48 -0.57 1.53 12.29
N PHE A 49 -1.10 2.69 11.98
CA PHE A 49 -0.38 3.80 11.35
C PHE A 49 0.86 4.25 12.13
N PRO A 50 0.83 4.46 13.47
CA PRO A 50 2.02 4.87 14.22
C PRO A 50 3.18 3.89 14.09
N ARG A 51 2.90 2.58 14.02
CA ARG A 51 3.93 1.55 13.80
C ARG A 51 4.54 1.64 12.41
N VAL A 52 3.73 1.96 11.39
CA VAL A 52 4.23 2.17 10.03
C VAL A 52 5.18 3.36 9.98
N ILE A 53 4.85 4.47 10.65
CA ILE A 53 5.73 5.63 10.74
C ILE A 53 7.05 5.29 11.47
N ASP A 54 6.98 4.51 12.54
CA ASP A 54 8.19 4.01 13.21
C ASP A 54 9.07 3.17 12.28
N TYR A 55 8.48 2.31 11.47
CA TYR A 55 9.21 1.50 10.49
C TYR A 55 9.86 2.35 9.38
N ILE A 56 9.21 3.44 8.96
CA ILE A 56 9.82 4.41 8.03
C ILE A 56 11.06 5.05 8.68
N HIS A 57 10.94 5.51 9.91
CA HIS A 57 12.06 6.13 10.64
C HIS A 57 13.22 5.17 10.89
N LYS A 58 12.94 3.89 11.07
CA LYS A 58 13.97 2.84 11.24
C LYS A 58 14.59 2.35 9.93
N GLY A 59 14.10 2.83 8.79
CA GLY A 59 14.58 2.40 7.48
C GLY A 59 14.09 1.02 7.04
N TYR A 60 13.06 0.47 7.69
CA TYR A 60 12.45 -0.81 7.28
C TYR A 60 11.50 -0.65 6.09
N ILE A 61 11.00 0.56 5.88
CA ILE A 61 10.18 0.94 4.72
C ILE A 61 10.90 2.04 3.97
N ASP A 62 11.15 1.80 2.68
CA ASP A 62 11.69 2.80 1.76
C ASP A 62 10.54 3.55 1.09
N VAL A 63 10.37 4.83 1.47
CA VAL A 63 9.28 5.69 0.95
C VAL A 63 9.43 6.03 -0.53
N LYS A 64 10.62 5.85 -1.10
CA LYS A 64 10.91 6.12 -2.52
C LYS A 64 10.83 4.88 -3.41
N ALA A 65 10.75 3.69 -2.81
CA ALA A 65 10.75 2.44 -3.56
C ALA A 65 9.45 2.23 -4.33
N PHE A 66 9.59 1.67 -5.52
CA PHE A 66 8.51 1.17 -6.36
C PHE A 66 8.73 -0.31 -6.65
N PRO A 67 7.67 -1.12 -6.71
CA PRO A 67 7.81 -2.52 -7.06
C PRO A 67 8.28 -2.71 -8.49
N GLU A 68 9.08 -3.74 -8.71
CA GLU A 68 9.68 -4.09 -10.00
C GLU A 68 9.36 -5.54 -10.37
N LYS A 69 9.01 -5.77 -11.64
CA LYS A 69 8.81 -7.13 -12.15
C LYS A 69 10.15 -7.84 -12.29
N ILE A 70 10.28 -8.99 -11.65
CA ILE A 70 11.49 -9.83 -11.68
C ILE A 70 11.40 -10.92 -12.74
N ALA A 71 10.24 -11.57 -12.86
CA ALA A 71 10.02 -12.66 -13.79
C ALA A 71 8.53 -12.81 -14.11
N GLY A 72 8.22 -13.52 -15.19
CA GLY A 72 6.84 -13.84 -15.54
C GLY A 72 6.75 -14.94 -16.57
N PHE A 73 5.68 -15.74 -16.46
CA PHE A 73 5.32 -16.76 -17.42
C PHE A 73 3.79 -16.85 -17.51
N GLY A 74 3.25 -16.55 -18.69
CA GLY A 74 1.80 -16.55 -18.90
C GLY A 74 1.08 -15.58 -17.92
N ALA A 75 0.14 -16.12 -17.16
CA ALA A 75 -0.65 -15.38 -16.19
C ALA A 75 -0.02 -15.27 -14.80
N VAL A 76 1.25 -15.67 -14.65
CA VAL A 76 1.98 -15.65 -13.37
C VAL A 76 3.15 -14.68 -13.46
N GLU A 77 3.25 -13.78 -12.51
CA GLU A 77 4.38 -12.83 -12.40
C GLU A 77 4.97 -12.84 -11.00
N ARG A 78 6.28 -12.60 -10.93
CA ARG A 78 7.00 -12.38 -9.67
C ARG A 78 7.57 -10.97 -9.67
N TRP A 79 7.35 -10.26 -8.57
CA TRP A 79 7.75 -8.87 -8.38
C TRP A 79 8.54 -8.71 -7.09
N ASP A 80 9.42 -7.72 -7.05
CA ASP A 80 10.13 -7.26 -5.86
C ASP A 80 9.53 -5.92 -5.43
N GLY A 81 9.10 -5.81 -4.18
CA GLY A 81 8.55 -4.57 -3.62
C GLY A 81 9.61 -3.60 -3.11
N HIS A 82 10.90 -3.99 -3.10
CA HIS A 82 12.04 -3.16 -2.70
C HIS A 82 11.87 -2.49 -1.34
N LEU A 83 11.27 -3.18 -0.38
CA LEU A 83 10.94 -2.66 0.96
C LEU A 83 10.03 -1.43 0.95
N GLY A 84 9.25 -1.24 -0.11
CA GLY A 84 8.29 -0.15 -0.22
C GLY A 84 7.09 -0.31 0.72
N MET A 85 6.18 0.66 0.67
CA MET A 85 4.97 0.64 1.48
C MET A 85 4.08 -0.56 1.13
N GLY A 86 3.85 -1.43 2.11
CA GLY A 86 3.17 -2.70 1.91
C GLY A 86 1.76 -2.59 1.33
N ASN A 87 0.95 -1.63 1.79
CA ASN A 87 -0.41 -1.47 1.25
C ASN A 87 -0.43 -0.95 -0.20
N LEU A 88 0.54 -0.13 -0.59
CA LEU A 88 0.71 0.32 -1.98
C LEU A 88 1.18 -0.83 -2.88
N ASN A 89 2.16 -1.60 -2.41
CA ASN A 89 2.66 -2.78 -3.14
C ASN A 89 1.57 -3.85 -3.31
N ALA A 90 0.78 -4.10 -2.26
CA ALA A 90 -0.34 -5.05 -2.32
C ALA A 90 -1.42 -4.60 -3.31
N LYS A 91 -1.76 -3.31 -3.32
CA LYS A 91 -2.72 -2.77 -4.29
C LYS A 91 -2.22 -2.92 -5.71
N MET A 92 -0.97 -2.58 -5.97
CA MET A 92 -0.35 -2.73 -7.30
C MET A 92 -0.35 -4.21 -7.74
N ALA A 93 0.00 -5.13 -6.83
CA ALA A 93 0.00 -6.56 -7.13
C ALA A 93 -1.41 -7.06 -7.50
N MET A 94 -2.43 -6.59 -6.78
CA MET A 94 -3.82 -6.94 -7.08
C MET A 94 -4.29 -6.37 -8.42
N ASP A 95 -4.02 -5.10 -8.68
CA ASP A 95 -4.37 -4.45 -9.94
C ASP A 95 -3.71 -5.19 -11.13
N ARG A 96 -2.44 -5.60 -10.95
CA ARG A 96 -1.73 -6.39 -11.97
C ARG A 96 -2.33 -7.78 -12.16
N ALA A 97 -2.68 -8.47 -11.07
CA ALA A 97 -3.32 -9.79 -11.14
C ALA A 97 -4.68 -9.72 -11.86
N VAL A 98 -5.47 -8.68 -11.60
CA VAL A 98 -6.74 -8.44 -12.31
C VAL A 98 -6.49 -8.26 -13.80
N ALA A 99 -5.51 -7.44 -14.20
CA ALA A 99 -5.18 -7.23 -15.61
C ALA A 99 -4.73 -8.52 -16.31
N LEU A 100 -3.97 -9.39 -15.61
CA LEU A 100 -3.60 -10.71 -16.14
C LEU A 100 -4.82 -11.62 -16.29
N ALA A 101 -5.74 -11.60 -15.32
CA ALA A 101 -6.96 -12.40 -15.36
C ALA A 101 -7.91 -11.96 -16.49
N GLU A 102 -7.98 -10.68 -16.80
CA GLU A 102 -8.76 -10.17 -17.95
C GLU A 102 -8.26 -10.75 -19.29
N GLN A 103 -6.96 -11.00 -19.40
CA GLN A 103 -6.36 -11.57 -20.62
C GLN A 103 -6.42 -13.10 -20.68
N SER A 104 -6.30 -13.78 -19.54
CA SER A 104 -6.04 -15.22 -19.47
C SER A 104 -7.05 -16.00 -18.62
N GLY A 105 -8.06 -15.32 -18.05
CA GLY A 105 -9.04 -15.92 -17.15
C GLY A 105 -8.57 -16.13 -15.72
N ILE A 106 -7.26 -16.04 -15.47
CA ILE A 106 -6.63 -16.12 -14.17
C ILE A 106 -5.41 -15.19 -14.14
N GLY A 107 -5.06 -14.68 -12.98
CA GLY A 107 -3.84 -13.89 -12.77
C GLY A 107 -3.26 -14.15 -11.39
N LEU A 108 -1.94 -14.31 -11.32
CA LEU A 108 -1.21 -14.48 -10.06
C LEU A 108 0.00 -13.55 -10.05
N VAL A 109 0.13 -12.78 -8.99
CA VAL A 109 1.31 -11.95 -8.73
C VAL A 109 1.89 -12.33 -7.38
N ALA A 110 3.12 -12.84 -7.38
CA ALA A 110 3.89 -13.10 -6.16
C ALA A 110 4.78 -11.89 -5.87
N MET A 111 4.69 -11.33 -4.68
CA MET A 111 5.47 -10.17 -4.24
C MET A 111 6.43 -10.58 -3.12
N SER A 112 7.71 -10.22 -3.26
CA SER A 112 8.71 -10.32 -2.19
C SER A 112 9.15 -8.91 -1.75
N ASN A 113 9.64 -8.79 -0.50
CA ASN A 113 10.16 -7.54 0.09
C ASN A 113 9.09 -6.44 0.18
#